data_bc443e1184877d18f82643e23efa9c3a
#
_entry.id   bc443e1184877d18f82643e23efa9c3a
#
_cell.length_a   1.000
_cell.length_b   1.000
_cell.length_c   1.000
_cell.angle_alpha   90.00
_cell.angle_beta   90.00
_cell.angle_gamma   90.00
#
_symmetry.space_group_name_H-M   'P 1'
#
loop_
_entity.id
_entity.type
_entity.pdbx_description
1 polymer ?
#
loop_
_entity_poly.entity_id
_entity_poly.type
_entity_poly.pdbx_seq_one_letter_code
_entity_poly.pdbx_strand_id
1 'polypeptide(L)'
;MEQQIKEWRSRGYIPHRDKIHLLQSITFRLADSLPQNILLELEEELLKLPREEQDLEKRKKIEDWLDSGIGCCALRHPKMALIMQDTLLKFDSESYFLFAWCIMPNHVHVLIEPYISLSKIIQSWKSFTGRWALKHNVELGLGVPGKSFWMREYWDRFIRNEKHFNNVIEYIHNNPVKANLVTKKEDWKWSSAYYLK
;
A
#
# COMPACT_ATOMS: atom_id res chain seq x y z
N MET A 1 7.62 -13.21 -29.90
CA MET A 1 6.22 -12.72 -29.80
C MET A 1 6.14 -11.85 -28.55
N GLU A 2 6.24 -10.53 -28.70
CA GLU A 2 6.01 -9.59 -27.60
C GLU A 2 4.51 -9.66 -27.24
N GLN A 3 4.23 -10.15 -26.03
CA GLN A 3 2.89 -10.03 -25.47
C GLN A 3 2.63 -8.53 -25.27
N GLN A 4 1.75 -7.95 -26.07
CA GLN A 4 1.19 -6.61 -25.80
C GLN A 4 0.59 -6.61 -24.39
N ILE A 5 1.32 -6.03 -23.45
CA ILE A 5 0.82 -5.81 -22.09
C ILE A 5 -0.29 -4.77 -22.24
N LYS A 6 -1.53 -5.12 -21.92
CA LYS A 6 -2.61 -4.15 -21.83
C LYS A 6 -2.21 -3.08 -20.81
N GLU A 7 -1.94 -1.85 -21.26
CA GLU A 7 -1.49 -0.74 -20.39
C GLU A 7 -2.47 -0.44 -19.25
N TRP A 8 -3.74 -0.76 -19.43
CA TRP A 8 -4.79 -0.56 -18.43
C TRP A 8 -5.46 -1.88 -18.08
N ARG A 9 -5.54 -2.19 -16.81
CA ARG A 9 -6.28 -3.33 -16.27
C ARG A 9 -7.30 -2.85 -15.26
N SER A 10 -8.53 -3.34 -15.34
CA SER A 10 -9.54 -3.16 -14.31
C SER A 10 -10.17 -4.51 -13.99
N ARG A 11 -10.43 -4.73 -12.70
CA ARG A 11 -11.20 -5.88 -12.21
C ARG A 11 -12.61 -5.45 -11.81
N GLY A 12 -13.07 -4.28 -12.29
CA GLY A 12 -14.42 -3.76 -12.09
C GLY A 12 -14.54 -2.53 -11.19
N TYR A 13 -13.50 -2.22 -10.39
CA TYR A 13 -13.55 -1.12 -9.41
C TYR A 13 -12.52 -0.02 -9.67
N ILE A 14 -11.24 -0.39 -9.79
CA ILE A 14 -10.14 0.57 -9.96
C ILE A 14 -9.35 0.21 -11.23
N PRO A 15 -9.16 1.14 -12.19
CA PRO A 15 -8.27 0.94 -13.31
C PRO A 15 -6.81 1.03 -12.85
N HIS A 16 -6.01 0.02 -13.18
CA HIS A 16 -4.57 -0.04 -12.90
C HIS A 16 -3.77 0.15 -14.17
N ARG A 17 -2.67 0.91 -14.10
CA ARG A 17 -1.77 1.08 -15.22
C ARG A 17 -0.61 0.10 -15.10
N ASP A 18 -0.61 -0.95 -15.93
CA ASP A 18 0.35 -2.05 -15.92
C ASP A 18 1.40 -1.83 -17.03
N LYS A 19 2.28 -0.86 -16.84
CA LYS A 19 3.36 -0.52 -17.79
C LYS A 19 4.72 -0.68 -17.10
N ILE A 20 5.60 -1.49 -17.70
CA ILE A 20 6.99 -1.62 -17.25
C ILE A 20 7.75 -0.31 -17.42
N HIS A 21 8.74 -0.07 -16.57
CA HIS A 21 9.53 1.16 -16.49
C HIS A 21 8.71 2.44 -16.26
N LEU A 22 7.48 2.31 -15.78
CA LEU A 22 6.68 3.44 -15.34
C LEU A 22 6.74 3.56 -13.82
N LEU A 23 7.37 4.62 -13.32
CA LEU A 23 7.42 4.93 -11.89
C LEU A 23 6.01 5.01 -11.31
N GLN A 24 5.72 4.21 -10.29
CA GLN A 24 4.40 4.12 -9.67
C GLN A 24 4.50 4.11 -8.14
N SER A 25 3.68 4.96 -7.53
CA SER A 25 3.37 4.91 -6.11
C SER A 25 2.19 3.98 -5.89
N ILE A 26 2.33 3.05 -4.96
CA ILE A 26 1.35 1.99 -4.71
C ILE A 26 1.01 1.98 -3.23
N THR A 27 -0.29 1.88 -2.93
CA THR A 27 -0.78 1.65 -1.56
C THR A 27 -1.67 0.41 -1.54
N PHE A 28 -1.38 -0.54 -0.68
CA PHE A 28 -2.22 -1.70 -0.44
C PHE A 28 -2.43 -1.93 1.06
N ARG A 29 -3.59 -2.44 1.44
CA ARG A 29 -4.07 -2.45 2.81
C ARG A 29 -4.58 -3.81 3.27
N LEU A 30 -4.65 -4.00 4.59
CA LEU A 30 -5.29 -5.18 5.19
C LEU A 30 -6.78 -5.24 4.83
N ALA A 31 -7.33 -6.44 4.81
CA ALA A 31 -8.72 -6.66 4.39
C ALA A 31 -9.74 -6.00 5.33
N ASP A 32 -9.41 -5.88 6.61
CA ASP A 32 -10.24 -5.31 7.68
C ASP A 32 -9.93 -3.86 8.03
N SER A 33 -8.99 -3.22 7.34
CA SER A 33 -8.55 -1.85 7.63
C SER A 33 -9.60 -0.77 7.33
N LEU A 34 -10.59 -1.07 6.51
CA LEU A 34 -11.75 -0.22 6.22
C LEU A 34 -13.00 -1.10 6.21
N PRO A 35 -13.79 -1.13 7.27
CA PRO A 35 -15.06 -1.83 7.34
C PRO A 35 -16.04 -1.34 6.29
N GLN A 36 -16.90 -2.22 5.82
CA GLN A 36 -17.79 -1.94 4.68
C GLN A 36 -18.82 -0.84 4.99
N ASN A 37 -19.28 -0.72 6.24
CA ASN A 37 -20.15 0.36 6.67
C ASN A 37 -19.51 1.74 6.48
N ILE A 38 -18.23 1.89 6.83
CA ILE A 38 -17.47 3.15 6.64
C ILE A 38 -17.35 3.50 5.15
N LEU A 39 -17.16 2.49 4.29
CA LEU A 39 -17.09 2.72 2.85
C LEU A 39 -18.43 3.15 2.27
N LEU A 40 -19.55 2.59 2.75
CA LEU A 40 -20.90 2.98 2.33
C LEU A 40 -21.23 4.43 2.76
N GLU A 41 -20.93 4.79 4.00
CA GLU A 41 -21.08 6.15 4.51
C GLU A 41 -20.27 7.15 3.67
N LEU A 42 -19.03 6.79 3.31
CA LEU A 42 -18.21 7.60 2.42
C LEU A 42 -18.84 7.78 1.05
N GLU A 43 -19.36 6.71 0.45
CA GLU A 43 -20.01 6.79 -0.87
C GLU A 43 -21.21 7.73 -0.84
N GLU A 44 -22.04 7.67 0.22
CA GLU A 44 -23.16 8.58 0.41
C GLU A 44 -22.72 10.05 0.59
N GLU A 45 -21.65 10.30 1.31
CA GLU A 45 -21.10 11.64 1.49
C GLU A 45 -20.52 12.19 0.18
N LEU A 46 -19.80 11.36 -0.58
CA LEU A 46 -19.20 11.75 -1.85
C LEU A 46 -20.24 12.10 -2.91
N LEU A 47 -21.40 11.46 -2.91
CA LEU A 47 -22.50 11.79 -3.83
C LEU A 47 -23.02 13.24 -3.66
N LYS A 48 -22.75 13.88 -2.52
CA LYS A 48 -23.11 15.28 -2.25
C LYS A 48 -22.09 16.28 -2.85
N LEU A 49 -20.94 15.80 -3.29
CA LEU A 49 -19.87 16.63 -3.86
C LEU A 49 -19.92 16.65 -5.40
N PRO A 50 -19.38 17.70 -6.04
CA PRO A 50 -19.14 17.71 -7.48
C PRO A 50 -18.28 16.52 -7.90
N ARG A 51 -18.55 15.93 -9.06
CA ARG A 51 -17.81 14.75 -9.55
C ARG A 51 -16.30 14.92 -9.59
N GLU A 52 -15.84 16.13 -9.90
CA GLU A 52 -14.43 16.48 -10.01
C GLU A 52 -13.70 16.42 -8.66
N GLU A 53 -14.41 16.62 -7.55
CA GLU A 53 -13.89 16.63 -6.19
C GLU A 53 -13.97 15.26 -5.51
N GLN A 54 -14.88 14.40 -5.97
CA GLN A 54 -15.17 13.10 -5.32
C GLN A 54 -13.93 12.20 -5.19
N ASP A 55 -13.13 12.08 -6.26
CA ASP A 55 -11.94 11.20 -6.24
C ASP A 55 -10.86 11.70 -5.30
N LEU A 56 -10.66 13.01 -5.21
CA LEU A 56 -9.68 13.61 -4.32
C LEU A 56 -10.09 13.45 -2.86
N GLU A 57 -11.36 13.78 -2.55
CA GLU A 57 -11.88 13.68 -1.19
C GLU A 57 -11.98 12.22 -0.71
N LYS A 58 -12.37 11.30 -1.60
CA LYS A 58 -12.38 9.86 -1.33
C LYS A 58 -11.00 9.36 -0.88
N ARG A 59 -9.95 9.73 -1.62
CA ARG A 59 -8.58 9.31 -1.29
C ARG A 59 -8.14 9.88 0.05
N LYS A 60 -8.36 11.16 0.28
CA LYS A 60 -7.99 11.84 1.52
C LYS A 60 -8.64 11.18 2.73
N LYS A 61 -9.96 10.97 2.69
CA LYS A 61 -10.69 10.31 3.79
C LYS A 61 -10.24 8.88 4.03
N ILE A 62 -9.99 8.11 2.96
CA ILE A 62 -9.47 6.75 3.07
C ILE A 62 -8.08 6.76 3.72
N GLU A 63 -7.18 7.67 3.34
CA GLU A 63 -5.86 7.81 3.94
C GLU A 63 -5.97 8.17 5.43
N ASP A 64 -6.81 9.14 5.80
CA ASP A 64 -7.01 9.55 7.20
C ASP A 64 -7.56 8.39 8.06
N TRP A 65 -8.44 7.57 7.52
CA TRP A 65 -8.93 6.37 8.21
C TRP A 65 -7.87 5.26 8.33
N LEU A 66 -7.05 5.05 7.31
CA LEU A 66 -5.93 4.12 7.39
C LEU A 66 -4.93 4.56 8.46
N ASP A 67 -4.63 5.86 8.52
CA ASP A 67 -3.75 6.45 9.53
C ASP A 67 -4.32 6.35 10.95
N SER A 68 -5.65 6.33 11.10
CA SER A 68 -6.31 6.13 12.41
C SER A 68 -6.16 4.70 12.97
N GLY A 69 -5.62 3.76 12.20
CA GLY A 69 -5.30 2.42 12.67
C GLY A 69 -6.52 1.51 12.84
N ILE A 70 -7.51 1.62 11.95
CA ILE A 70 -8.67 0.73 11.95
C ILE A 70 -8.26 -0.70 11.55
N GLY A 71 -8.92 -1.71 12.13
CA GLY A 71 -8.69 -3.13 11.88
C GLY A 71 -7.70 -3.77 12.84
N CYS A 72 -7.27 -4.98 12.53
CA CYS A 72 -6.36 -5.77 13.38
C CYS A 72 -4.94 -5.20 13.48
N CYS A 73 -4.55 -4.32 12.58
CA CYS A 73 -3.22 -3.71 12.54
C CYS A 73 -2.07 -4.74 12.62
N ALA A 74 -2.22 -5.90 12.00
CA ALA A 74 -1.30 -7.02 12.12
C ALA A 74 0.15 -6.69 11.72
N LEU A 75 0.36 -5.67 10.85
CA LEU A 75 1.69 -5.20 10.49
C LEU A 75 2.41 -4.44 11.62
N ARG A 76 1.73 -4.13 12.72
CA ARG A 76 2.36 -3.59 13.94
C ARG A 76 3.23 -4.65 14.63
N HIS A 77 2.91 -5.94 14.44
CA HIS A 77 3.69 -7.02 15.01
C HIS A 77 5.06 -7.12 14.35
N PRO A 78 6.19 -7.07 15.11
CA PRO A 78 7.54 -6.94 14.53
C PRO A 78 7.90 -8.05 13.54
N LYS A 79 7.51 -9.32 13.82
CA LYS A 79 7.77 -10.42 12.90
C LYS A 79 7.01 -10.26 11.58
N MET A 80 5.75 -9.76 11.64
CA MET A 80 4.96 -9.56 10.44
C MET A 80 5.49 -8.39 9.60
N ALA A 81 5.89 -7.29 10.24
CA ALA A 81 6.53 -6.16 9.56
C ALA A 81 7.86 -6.57 8.91
N LEU A 82 8.68 -7.39 9.60
CA LEU A 82 9.92 -7.92 9.05
C LEU A 82 9.67 -8.79 7.81
N ILE A 83 8.72 -9.72 7.86
CA ILE A 83 8.34 -10.55 6.70
C ILE A 83 7.87 -9.69 5.52
N MET A 84 7.14 -8.61 5.79
CA MET A 84 6.73 -7.67 4.74
C MET A 84 7.93 -6.93 4.16
N GLN A 85 8.82 -6.41 5.00
CA GLN A 85 10.06 -5.74 4.59
C GLN A 85 10.92 -6.66 3.73
N ASP A 86 11.22 -7.88 4.21
CA ASP A 86 12.03 -8.86 3.49
C ASP A 86 11.40 -9.19 2.12
N THR A 87 10.07 -9.26 2.06
CA THR A 87 9.34 -9.50 0.81
C THR A 87 9.51 -8.35 -0.18
N LEU A 88 9.49 -7.09 0.28
CA LEU A 88 9.73 -5.92 -0.56
C LEU A 88 11.17 -5.85 -1.07
N LEU A 89 12.14 -6.24 -0.25
CA LEU A 89 13.56 -6.19 -0.59
C LEU A 89 14.03 -7.37 -1.45
N LYS A 90 13.35 -8.51 -1.39
CA LYS A 90 13.81 -9.78 -1.99
C LYS A 90 14.06 -9.70 -3.50
N PHE A 91 13.22 -8.99 -4.23
CA PHE A 91 13.28 -8.88 -5.70
C PHE A 91 13.58 -7.45 -6.16
N ASP A 92 14.07 -6.62 -5.24
CA ASP A 92 14.59 -5.30 -5.60
C ASP A 92 15.78 -5.47 -6.56
N SER A 93 15.85 -4.62 -7.57
CA SER A 93 16.79 -4.66 -8.69
C SER A 93 16.64 -5.86 -9.65
N GLU A 94 15.75 -6.82 -9.38
CA GLU A 94 15.44 -7.95 -10.27
C GLU A 94 14.10 -7.77 -11.00
N SER A 95 13.03 -7.60 -10.23
CA SER A 95 11.66 -7.47 -10.76
C SER A 95 11.15 -6.04 -10.75
N TYR A 96 11.77 -5.17 -9.99
CA TYR A 96 11.50 -3.73 -9.87
C TYR A 96 12.69 -3.04 -9.21
N PHE A 97 12.77 -1.71 -9.32
CA PHE A 97 13.62 -0.89 -8.47
C PHE A 97 12.76 -0.23 -7.38
N LEU A 98 13.15 -0.38 -6.11
CA LEU A 98 12.41 0.10 -4.95
C LEU A 98 13.02 1.42 -4.43
N PHE A 99 12.36 2.55 -4.73
CA PHE A 99 12.84 3.88 -4.35
C PHE A 99 12.51 4.26 -2.90
N ALA A 100 11.30 3.95 -2.47
CA ALA A 100 10.84 4.26 -1.11
C ALA A 100 9.76 3.28 -0.68
N TRP A 101 9.70 3.01 0.63
CA TRP A 101 8.65 2.20 1.23
C TRP A 101 8.39 2.60 2.67
N CYS A 102 7.16 2.35 3.14
CA CYS A 102 6.75 2.48 4.52
C CYS A 102 5.68 1.45 4.83
N ILE A 103 5.93 0.62 5.85
CA ILE A 103 5.00 -0.38 6.35
C ILE A 103 4.31 0.23 7.57
N MET A 104 3.04 0.59 7.39
CA MET A 104 2.15 1.11 8.42
C MET A 104 1.43 -0.05 9.13
N PRO A 105 0.79 0.17 10.28
CA PRO A 105 0.13 -0.91 11.03
C PRO A 105 -0.88 -1.73 10.26
N ASN A 106 -1.59 -1.16 9.27
CA ASN A 106 -2.69 -1.78 8.54
C ASN A 106 -2.61 -1.61 7.01
N HIS A 107 -1.56 -0.96 6.50
CA HIS A 107 -1.33 -0.75 5.07
C HIS A 107 0.16 -0.55 4.76
N VAL A 108 0.50 -0.55 3.47
CA VAL A 108 1.88 -0.38 3.00
C VAL A 108 1.90 0.60 1.84
N HIS A 109 2.84 1.53 1.87
CA HIS A 109 3.16 2.44 0.77
C HIS A 109 4.49 2.05 0.15
N VAL A 110 4.57 2.04 -1.18
CA VAL A 110 5.82 1.83 -1.92
C VAL A 110 5.89 2.73 -3.15
N LEU A 111 7.09 3.11 -3.53
CA LEU A 111 7.42 3.76 -4.80
C LEU A 111 8.38 2.86 -5.55
N ILE A 112 7.98 2.36 -6.72
CA ILE A 112 8.77 1.44 -7.53
C ILE A 112 8.80 1.83 -9.00
N GLU A 113 9.84 1.37 -9.69
CA GLU A 113 9.89 1.23 -11.14
C GLU A 113 9.78 -0.27 -11.47
N PRO A 114 8.66 -0.76 -12.02
CA PRO A 114 8.47 -2.18 -12.31
C PRO A 114 9.23 -2.60 -13.58
N TYR A 115 9.93 -3.71 -13.54
CA TYR A 115 10.60 -4.35 -14.68
C TYR A 115 9.78 -5.49 -15.27
N ILE A 116 8.77 -5.96 -14.52
CA ILE A 116 7.76 -6.93 -14.94
C ILE A 116 6.37 -6.38 -14.67
N SER A 117 5.33 -7.10 -15.07
CA SER A 117 3.94 -6.70 -14.81
C SER A 117 3.70 -6.36 -13.33
N LEU A 118 3.19 -5.16 -13.06
CA LEU A 118 2.85 -4.67 -11.72
C LEU A 118 1.91 -5.63 -10.98
N SER A 119 0.94 -6.18 -11.70
CA SER A 119 -0.02 -7.13 -11.12
C SER A 119 0.66 -8.41 -10.60
N LYS A 120 1.73 -8.89 -11.26
CA LYS A 120 2.52 -10.04 -10.79
C LYS A 120 3.32 -9.69 -9.54
N ILE A 121 3.91 -8.51 -9.49
CA ILE A 121 4.66 -8.01 -8.33
C ILE A 121 3.73 -7.97 -7.11
N ILE A 122 2.61 -7.26 -7.21
CA ILE A 122 1.64 -7.11 -6.11
C ILE A 122 1.06 -8.47 -5.69
N GLN A 123 0.76 -9.34 -6.64
CA GLN A 123 0.29 -10.70 -6.35
C GLN A 123 1.33 -11.50 -5.57
N SER A 124 2.60 -11.42 -5.94
CA SER A 124 3.70 -12.08 -5.23
C SER A 124 3.78 -11.63 -3.79
N TRP A 125 3.85 -10.30 -3.56
CA TRP A 125 3.90 -9.72 -2.21
C TRP A 125 2.71 -10.16 -1.36
N LYS A 126 1.49 -9.96 -1.86
CA LYS A 126 0.25 -10.28 -1.12
C LYS A 126 0.08 -11.77 -0.87
N SER A 127 0.43 -12.63 -1.85
CA SER A 127 0.27 -14.07 -1.70
C SER A 127 1.22 -14.65 -0.68
N PHE A 128 2.48 -14.25 -0.68
CA PHE A 128 3.48 -14.75 0.25
C PHE A 128 3.17 -14.28 1.67
N THR A 129 3.07 -12.96 1.88
CA THR A 129 2.85 -12.37 3.21
C THR A 129 1.49 -12.73 3.78
N GLY A 130 0.46 -12.82 2.93
CA GLY A 130 -0.88 -13.22 3.36
C GLY A 130 -0.95 -14.67 3.84
N ARG A 131 -0.35 -15.61 3.11
CA ARG A 131 -0.26 -17.03 3.56
C ARG A 131 0.53 -17.13 4.86
N TRP A 132 1.64 -16.43 4.97
CA TRP A 132 2.45 -16.42 6.18
C TRP A 132 1.66 -15.88 7.38
N ALA A 133 0.99 -14.73 7.22
CA ALA A 133 0.18 -14.11 8.27
C ALA A 133 -0.94 -15.04 8.76
N LEU A 134 -1.69 -15.63 7.84
CA LEU A 134 -2.79 -16.56 8.19
C LEU A 134 -2.28 -17.81 8.90
N LYS A 135 -1.14 -18.36 8.47
CA LYS A 135 -0.51 -19.53 9.13
C LYS A 135 -0.10 -19.22 10.57
N HIS A 136 0.42 -18.03 10.83
CA HIS A 136 0.94 -17.63 12.15
C HIS A 136 -0.02 -16.74 12.94
N ASN A 137 -1.27 -16.57 12.48
CA ASN A 137 -2.25 -15.65 13.05
C ASN A 137 -2.49 -15.91 14.55
N VAL A 138 -2.75 -17.14 14.91
CA VAL A 138 -3.03 -17.54 16.31
C VAL A 138 -1.76 -17.51 17.15
N GLU A 139 -0.66 -18.09 16.65
CA GLU A 139 0.62 -18.14 17.34
C GLU A 139 1.14 -16.75 17.74
N LEU A 140 1.00 -15.78 16.85
CA LEU A 140 1.53 -14.43 17.05
C LEU A 140 0.48 -13.44 17.56
N GLY A 141 -0.78 -13.86 17.72
CA GLY A 141 -1.85 -12.97 18.12
C GLY A 141 -2.10 -11.80 17.14
N LEU A 142 -1.98 -12.05 15.82
CA LEU A 142 -2.12 -10.99 14.81
C LEU A 142 -3.55 -10.43 14.72
N GLY A 143 -4.54 -11.15 15.21
CA GLY A 143 -5.94 -10.71 15.24
C GLY A 143 -6.60 -10.61 13.86
N VAL A 144 -6.03 -11.27 12.82
CA VAL A 144 -6.58 -11.23 11.46
C VAL A 144 -7.96 -11.90 11.44
N PRO A 145 -9.03 -11.16 11.13
CA PRO A 145 -10.37 -11.75 11.04
C PRO A 145 -10.55 -12.45 9.69
N GLY A 146 -11.12 -13.66 9.70
CA GLY A 146 -11.50 -14.38 8.49
C GLY A 146 -10.34 -14.99 7.69
N LYS A 147 -10.55 -15.16 6.38
CA LYS A 147 -9.67 -15.94 5.49
C LYS A 147 -8.78 -15.07 4.57
N SER A 148 -8.90 -13.78 4.63
CA SER A 148 -8.15 -12.85 3.78
C SER A 148 -7.33 -11.89 4.62
N PHE A 149 -6.02 -11.85 4.37
CA PHE A 149 -5.12 -10.91 5.04
C PHE A 149 -5.12 -9.55 4.35
N TRP A 150 -5.03 -9.53 3.03
CA TRP A 150 -4.99 -8.33 2.22
C TRP A 150 -6.32 -8.03 1.56
N MET A 151 -6.69 -6.76 1.48
CA MET A 151 -7.74 -6.32 0.57
C MET A 151 -7.34 -6.69 -0.87
N ARG A 152 -8.31 -7.11 -1.70
CA ARG A 152 -8.04 -7.54 -3.07
C ARG A 152 -7.44 -6.41 -3.91
N GLU A 153 -8.06 -5.24 -3.85
CA GLU A 153 -7.65 -4.06 -4.60
C GLU A 153 -6.45 -3.37 -3.96
N TYR A 154 -5.78 -2.52 -4.72
CA TYR A 154 -4.73 -1.61 -4.32
C TYR A 154 -4.89 -0.30 -5.10
N TRP A 155 -4.25 0.77 -4.66
CA TRP A 155 -4.18 2.02 -5.39
C TRP A 155 -2.81 2.17 -5.99
N ASP A 156 -2.76 2.59 -7.26
CA ASP A 156 -1.54 2.94 -7.97
C ASP A 156 -1.67 4.30 -8.63
N ARG A 157 -0.59 5.03 -8.62
CA ARG A 157 -0.48 6.35 -9.25
C ARG A 157 0.89 6.48 -9.90
N PHE A 158 0.91 6.75 -11.21
CA PHE A 158 2.16 7.00 -11.91
C PHE A 158 2.76 8.36 -11.58
N ILE A 159 4.09 8.43 -11.57
CA ILE A 159 4.86 9.65 -11.32
C ILE A 159 4.95 10.46 -12.62
N ARG A 160 4.67 11.75 -12.53
CA ARG A 160 4.56 12.63 -13.70
C ARG A 160 5.85 13.39 -14.02
N ASN A 161 6.62 13.76 -13.00
CA ASN A 161 7.85 14.53 -13.09
C ASN A 161 8.65 14.42 -11.78
N GLU A 162 9.84 15.02 -11.78
CA GLU A 162 10.77 15.00 -10.65
C GLU A 162 10.17 15.62 -9.37
N LYS A 163 9.47 16.75 -9.47
CA LYS A 163 8.80 17.38 -8.31
C LYS A 163 7.77 16.42 -7.70
N HIS A 164 7.00 15.71 -8.55
CA HIS A 164 6.03 14.72 -8.07
C HIS A 164 6.74 13.53 -7.43
N PHE A 165 7.87 13.08 -7.99
CA PHE A 165 8.71 12.01 -7.43
C PHE A 165 9.16 12.34 -6.00
N ASN A 166 9.78 13.52 -5.81
CA ASN A 166 10.27 13.97 -4.51
C ASN A 166 9.13 14.12 -3.50
N ASN A 167 8.00 14.68 -3.91
CA ASN A 167 6.82 14.80 -3.04
C ASN A 167 6.27 13.44 -2.59
N VAL A 168 6.30 12.44 -3.46
CA VAL A 168 5.82 11.09 -3.13
C VAL A 168 6.78 10.38 -2.16
N ILE A 169 8.10 10.53 -2.31
CA ILE A 169 9.07 10.00 -1.35
C ILE A 169 8.82 10.63 0.03
N GLU A 170 8.74 11.96 0.09
CA GLU A 170 8.47 12.68 1.35
C GLU A 170 7.14 12.26 1.96
N TYR A 171 6.10 12.10 1.15
CA TYR A 171 4.81 11.59 1.60
C TYR A 171 4.94 10.19 2.21
N ILE A 172 5.59 9.24 1.53
CA ILE A 172 5.79 7.86 2.01
C ILE A 172 6.55 7.86 3.35
N HIS A 173 7.62 8.63 3.44
CA HIS A 173 8.45 8.68 4.64
C HIS A 173 7.78 9.37 5.83
N ASN A 174 6.93 10.37 5.58
CA ASN A 174 6.25 11.13 6.64
C ASN A 174 4.94 10.47 7.14
N ASN A 175 4.46 9.39 6.52
CA ASN A 175 3.23 8.70 6.97
C ASN A 175 3.24 8.34 8.46
N PRO A 176 4.32 7.75 9.04
CA PRO A 176 4.31 7.41 10.47
C PRO A 176 4.26 8.64 11.37
N VAL A 177 4.80 9.78 10.93
CA VAL A 177 4.71 11.05 11.68
C VAL A 177 3.29 11.60 11.60
N LYS A 178 2.68 11.61 10.40
CA LYS A 178 1.28 12.02 10.19
C LYS A 178 0.31 11.19 11.04
N ALA A 179 0.55 9.88 11.15
CA ALA A 179 -0.23 8.96 11.99
C ALA A 179 0.13 9.00 13.48
N ASN A 180 0.98 9.94 13.93
CA ASN A 180 1.44 10.08 15.31
C ASN A 180 2.08 8.81 15.90
N LEU A 181 2.71 7.97 15.08
CA LEU A 181 3.42 6.77 15.53
C LEU A 181 4.84 7.08 16.01
N VAL A 182 5.45 8.10 15.43
CA VAL A 182 6.78 8.62 15.78
C VAL A 182 6.82 10.14 15.60
N THR A 183 7.80 10.81 16.20
CA THR A 183 8.00 12.25 16.04
C THR A 183 8.86 12.63 14.83
N LYS A 184 9.73 11.71 14.38
CA LYS A 184 10.60 11.90 13.20
C LYS A 184 10.49 10.68 12.30
N LYS A 185 10.49 10.88 10.99
CA LYS A 185 10.38 9.80 9.99
C LYS A 185 11.50 8.77 10.09
N GLU A 186 12.69 9.21 10.50
CA GLU A 186 13.87 8.37 10.68
C GLU A 186 13.77 7.43 11.89
N ASP A 187 12.81 7.63 12.79
CA ASP A 187 12.60 6.79 13.97
C ASP A 187 11.64 5.61 13.69
N TRP A 188 10.96 5.63 12.53
CA TRP A 188 10.09 4.53 12.14
C TRP A 188 10.87 3.41 11.46
N LYS A 189 11.18 2.36 12.22
CA LYS A 189 12.00 1.22 11.78
C LYS A 189 11.48 0.53 10.50
N TRP A 190 10.20 0.60 10.24
CA TRP A 190 9.54 -0.07 9.12
C TRP A 190 9.34 0.86 7.91
N SER A 191 10.34 1.68 7.65
CA SER A 191 10.40 2.60 6.50
C SER A 191 11.81 2.69 5.94
N SER A 192 11.93 2.91 4.64
CA SER A 192 13.23 3.20 4.00
C SER A 192 13.90 4.45 4.57
N ALA A 193 13.14 5.41 5.10
CA ALA A 193 13.69 6.59 5.78
C ALA A 193 14.58 6.25 6.98
N TYR A 194 14.31 5.13 7.68
CA TYR A 194 15.13 4.66 8.80
C TYR A 194 16.56 4.32 8.39
N TYR A 195 16.77 3.88 7.17
CA TYR A 195 18.07 3.43 6.65
C TYR A 195 18.83 4.51 5.89
N LEU A 196 18.27 5.73 5.76
CA LEU A 196 18.90 6.88 5.12
C LEU A 196 19.66 7.78 6.11
N LYS A 197 19.90 7.28 7.32
CA LYS A 197 20.66 7.99 8.38
C LYS A 197 22.12 8.12 8.04
#